data_e55ca1760540904009afd5e630dc960d
#
_entry.id   e55ca1760540904009afd5e630dc960d
#
_cell.length_a   1.000
_cell.length_b   1.000
_cell.length_c   1.000
_cell.angle_alpha   90.00
_cell.angle_beta   90.00
_cell.angle_gamma   90.00
#
_symmetry.space_group_name_H-M   'P 1'
#
loop_
_entity.id
_entity.type
_entity.pdbx_description
1 polymer ?
#
loop_
_entity_poly.entity_id
_entity_poly.type
_entity_poly.pdbx_seq_one_letter_code
_entity_poly.pdbx_strand_id
1 'polypeptide(L)'
;MPKVEIYTSIMCGYCTRAIRLLESKNIAYEEIDVSMSSEIRASMRSRSGGSNSVPQIFIDNDHIGGCRELYVLENAGHLDKLLAA
;
A
#
# COMPACT_ATOMS: atom_id res chain seq x y z
N MET A 1 11.12 -13.18 1.57
CA MET A 1 10.70 -11.90 0.96
C MET A 1 9.41 -11.44 1.62
N PRO A 2 9.28 -10.16 1.94
CA PRO A 2 8.05 -9.69 2.57
C PRO A 2 6.89 -9.72 1.57
N LYS A 3 5.69 -9.92 2.10
CA LYS A 3 4.47 -9.85 1.33
C LYS A 3 4.01 -8.38 1.30
N VAL A 4 3.96 -7.79 0.12
CA VAL A 4 3.54 -6.41 -0.05
C VAL A 4 2.20 -6.37 -0.76
N GLU A 5 1.21 -5.72 -0.14
CA GLU A 5 -0.13 -5.57 -0.70
C GLU A 5 -0.48 -4.09 -0.75
N ILE A 6 -1.11 -3.67 -1.85
CA ILE A 6 -1.57 -2.28 -1.98
C ILE A 6 -3.00 -2.28 -2.52
N TYR A 7 -3.90 -1.66 -1.75
CA TYR A 7 -5.26 -1.42 -2.20
C TYR A 7 -5.30 -0.14 -3.02
N THR A 8 -5.92 -0.20 -4.18
CA THR A 8 -5.99 0.91 -5.12
C THR A 8 -7.41 1.09 -5.66
N SER A 9 -7.63 2.20 -6.37
CA SER A 9 -8.84 2.39 -7.17
C SER A 9 -8.46 3.02 -8.50
N ILE A 10 -9.39 2.99 -9.44
CA ILE A 10 -9.18 3.62 -10.75
C ILE A 10 -9.00 5.13 -10.56
N MET A 11 -8.20 5.74 -11.43
CA MET A 11 -7.96 7.19 -11.47
C MET A 11 -7.43 7.74 -10.15
N CYS A 12 -6.60 6.97 -9.47
CA CYS A 12 -5.99 7.37 -8.20
C CYS A 12 -4.53 7.75 -8.43
N GLY A 13 -4.23 9.04 -8.44
CA GLY A 13 -2.86 9.52 -8.65
C GLY A 13 -1.91 9.13 -7.53
N TYR A 14 -2.37 9.13 -6.29
CA TYR A 14 -1.54 8.71 -5.16
C TYR A 14 -1.26 7.21 -5.19
N CYS A 15 -2.20 6.41 -5.70
CA CYS A 15 -1.97 4.98 -5.91
C CYS A 15 -0.82 4.76 -6.91
N THR A 16 -0.84 5.51 -8.02
CA THR A 16 0.21 5.44 -9.02
C THR A 16 1.57 5.81 -8.44
N ARG A 17 1.62 6.87 -7.63
CA ARG A 17 2.88 7.30 -7.01
C ARG A 17 3.43 6.25 -6.06
N ALA A 18 2.56 5.64 -5.25
CA ALA A 18 2.97 4.59 -4.32
C ALA A 18 3.50 3.38 -5.08
N ILE A 19 2.81 2.98 -6.14
CA ILE A 19 3.23 1.84 -6.97
C ILE A 19 4.60 2.12 -7.61
N ARG A 20 4.81 3.32 -8.14
CA ARG A 20 6.10 3.69 -8.73
C ARG A 20 7.24 3.58 -7.73
N LEU A 21 7.01 3.97 -6.49
CA LEU A 21 8.03 3.84 -5.45
C LEU A 21 8.35 2.36 -5.20
N LEU A 22 7.33 1.52 -5.06
CA LEU A 22 7.54 0.08 -4.85
C LEU A 22 8.27 -0.54 -6.05
N GLU A 23 7.89 -0.17 -7.27
CA GLU A 23 8.54 -0.67 -8.47
C GLU A 23 10.00 -0.24 -8.54
N SER A 24 10.31 0.97 -8.09
CA SER A 24 11.70 1.45 -8.07
C SER A 24 12.58 0.66 -7.12
N LYS A 25 11.98 -0.04 -6.16
CA LYS A 25 12.68 -0.92 -5.21
C LYS A 25 12.81 -2.35 -5.74
N ASN A 26 12.30 -2.65 -6.92
CA ASN A 26 12.27 -4.00 -7.50
C ASN A 26 11.57 -5.01 -6.59
N ILE A 27 10.50 -4.57 -5.94
CA ILE A 27 9.73 -5.39 -5.00
C ILE A 27 8.48 -5.91 -5.70
N ALA A 28 8.23 -7.20 -5.56
CA ALA A 28 6.97 -7.80 -5.98
C ALA A 28 5.87 -7.35 -5.03
N TYR A 29 4.74 -6.94 -5.58
CA TYR A 29 3.59 -6.51 -4.78
C TYR A 29 2.31 -7.03 -5.40
N GLU A 30 1.27 -7.12 -4.57
CA GLU A 30 -0.06 -7.48 -5.03
C GLU A 30 -0.93 -6.21 -5.02
N GLU A 31 -1.48 -5.87 -6.17
CA GLU A 31 -2.41 -4.74 -6.28
C GLU A 31 -3.84 -5.24 -6.16
N ILE A 32 -4.62 -4.66 -5.26
CA ILE A 32 -5.99 -5.07 -4.97
C ILE A 32 -6.90 -3.88 -5.28
N ASP A 33 -7.62 -3.96 -6.39
CA ASP A 33 -8.50 -2.89 -6.84
C ASP A 33 -9.82 -2.94 -6.06
N VAL A 34 -10.17 -1.82 -5.42
CA VAL A 34 -11.41 -1.72 -4.63
C VAL A 34 -12.56 -1.08 -5.42
N SER A 35 -12.30 -0.66 -6.67
CA SER A 35 -13.26 0.15 -7.43
C SER A 35 -14.58 -0.56 -7.69
N MET A 36 -14.53 -1.88 -7.88
CA MET A 36 -15.69 -2.65 -8.34
C MET A 36 -16.24 -3.60 -7.28
N SER A 37 -15.79 -3.50 -6.04
CA SER A 37 -16.21 -4.42 -5.00
C SER A 37 -16.32 -3.73 -3.65
N SER A 38 -17.55 -3.60 -3.15
CA SER A 38 -17.78 -3.06 -1.82
C SER A 38 -17.25 -4.00 -0.74
N GLU A 39 -17.18 -5.30 -1.02
CA GLU A 39 -16.62 -6.28 -0.06
C GLU A 39 -15.12 -6.12 0.10
N ILE A 40 -14.40 -5.91 -1.02
CA ILE A 40 -12.96 -5.66 -0.98
C ILE A 40 -12.68 -4.36 -0.24
N ARG A 41 -13.46 -3.31 -0.51
CA ARG A 41 -13.31 -2.03 0.18
C ARG A 41 -13.58 -2.17 1.68
N ALA A 42 -14.59 -2.94 2.05
CA ALA A 42 -14.89 -3.20 3.47
C ALA A 42 -13.75 -3.96 4.15
N SER A 43 -13.15 -4.92 3.46
CA SER A 43 -11.98 -5.64 3.96
C SER A 43 -10.81 -4.68 4.19
N MET A 44 -10.57 -3.77 3.24
CA MET A 44 -9.53 -2.75 3.40
C MET A 44 -9.79 -1.88 4.64
N ARG A 45 -11.02 -1.40 4.81
CA ARG A 45 -11.38 -0.60 5.98
C ARG A 45 -11.10 -1.35 7.29
N SER A 46 -11.50 -2.62 7.32
CA SER A 46 -11.30 -3.45 8.51
C SER A 46 -9.82 -3.61 8.84
N ARG A 47 -8.99 -3.88 7.82
CA ARG A 47 -7.55 -4.07 8.00
C ARG A 47 -6.83 -2.78 8.37
N SER A 48 -7.33 -1.64 7.93
CA SER A 48 -6.64 -0.34 8.09
C SER A 48 -7.17 0.49 9.25
N GLY A 49 -7.90 -0.14 10.17
CA GLY A 49 -8.40 0.57 11.35
C GLY A 49 -9.50 1.55 11.04
N GLY A 50 -10.24 1.32 9.95
CA GLY A 50 -11.37 2.16 9.56
C GLY A 50 -11.10 3.11 8.42
N SER A 51 -9.90 3.13 7.85
CA SER A 51 -9.59 4.03 6.75
C SER A 51 -10.28 3.57 5.46
N ASN A 52 -10.95 4.51 4.78
CA ASN A 52 -11.66 4.25 3.53
C ASN A 52 -10.94 4.84 2.32
N SER A 53 -9.81 5.48 2.52
CA SER A 53 -9.05 6.10 1.43
C SER A 53 -8.10 5.10 0.77
N VAL A 54 -7.73 5.37 -0.48
CA VAL A 54 -6.71 4.63 -1.20
C VAL A 54 -5.58 5.58 -1.59
N PRO A 55 -4.34 5.10 -1.71
CA PRO A 55 -3.93 3.71 -1.50
C PRO A 55 -3.86 3.34 -0.02
N GLN A 56 -3.91 2.04 0.28
CA GLN A 56 -3.58 1.50 1.60
C GLN A 56 -2.58 0.38 1.40
N ILE A 57 -1.43 0.49 2.05
CA ILE A 57 -0.30 -0.41 1.85
C ILE A 57 -0.09 -1.26 3.10
N PHE A 58 0.17 -2.55 2.88
CA PHE A 58 0.46 -3.51 3.95
C PHE A 58 1.76 -4.24 3.60
N ILE A 59 2.64 -4.38 4.58
CA ILE A 59 3.87 -5.17 4.46
C ILE A 59 3.83 -6.23 5.54
N ASP A 60 3.80 -7.50 5.14
CA ASP A 60 3.66 -8.66 6.04
C ASP A 60 2.48 -8.49 6.99
N ASN A 61 1.34 -8.04 6.46
CA ASN A 61 0.09 -7.80 7.17
C ASN A 61 0.12 -6.58 8.12
N ASP A 62 1.25 -5.89 8.23
CA ASP A 62 1.33 -4.66 9.01
C ASP A 62 0.83 -3.48 8.17
N HIS A 63 -0.09 -2.72 8.73
CA HIS A 63 -0.65 -1.55 8.05
C HIS A 63 0.37 -0.42 8.03
N ILE A 64 0.83 -0.07 6.83
CA ILE A 64 1.77 1.04 6.65
C ILE A 64 1.00 2.36 6.54
N GLY A 65 -0.11 2.36 5.83
CA GLY A 65 -0.90 3.56 5.56
C GLY A 65 -1.02 3.84 4.08
N GLY A 66 -1.16 5.11 3.74
CA GLY A 66 -1.28 5.55 2.36
C GLY A 66 0.03 5.96 1.75
N CYS A 67 -0.05 6.67 0.63
CA CYS A 67 1.13 7.14 -0.10
C CYS A 67 2.02 8.02 0.78
N ARG A 68 1.42 8.91 1.57
CA ARG A 68 2.17 9.80 2.45
C ARG A 68 3.02 9.02 3.45
N GLU A 69 2.40 8.05 4.12
CA GLU A 69 3.09 7.24 5.13
C GLU A 69 4.20 6.42 4.50
N LEU A 70 3.98 5.91 3.29
CA LEU A 70 4.99 5.17 2.55
C LEU A 70 6.23 6.06 2.28
N TYR A 71 6.01 7.29 1.84
CA TYR A 71 7.10 8.23 1.57
C TYR A 71 7.79 8.72 2.84
N VAL A 72 7.07 8.82 3.96
CA VAL A 72 7.68 9.13 5.26
C VAL A 72 8.69 8.04 5.61
N LEU A 73 8.33 6.77 5.43
CA LEU A 73 9.25 5.65 5.67
C LEU A 73 10.44 5.71 4.71
N GLU A 74 10.19 6.01 3.44
CA GLU A 74 11.26 6.11 2.46
C GLU A 74 12.25 7.20 2.83
N ASN A 75 11.76 8.39 3.16
CA ASN A 75 12.61 9.54 3.48
C ASN A 75 13.41 9.33 4.77
N ALA A 76 12.89 8.54 5.69
CA ALA A 76 13.57 8.20 6.94
C ALA A 76 14.55 7.03 6.79
N GLY A 77 14.60 6.40 5.62
CA GLY A 77 15.47 5.24 5.38
C GLY A 77 14.94 3.95 5.98
N HIS A 78 13.68 3.91 6.39
CA HIS A 78 13.09 2.73 7.01
C HIS A 78 12.42 1.78 6.01
N LEU A 79 12.01 2.28 4.84
CA LEU A 79 11.27 1.45 3.88
C LEU A 79 12.13 0.30 3.38
N ASP A 80 13.37 0.57 3.00
CA ASP A 80 14.28 -0.47 2.50
C ASP A 80 14.49 -1.58 3.54
N LYS A 81 14.55 -1.23 4.82
CA LYS A 81 14.69 -2.21 5.89
C LYS A 81 13.47 -3.12 5.99
N LEU A 82 12.28 -2.56 5.86
CA LEU A 82 11.04 -3.35 5.89
C LEU A 82 10.96 -4.27 4.68
N LEU A 83 11.40 -3.80 3.52
CA LEU A 83 11.33 -4.58 2.29
C LEU A 83 12.44 -5.62 2.18
N ALA A 84 13.50 -5.49 2.94
CA ALA A 84 14.62 -6.44 2.96
C ALA A 84 14.39 -7.61 3.91
N ALA A 85 13.41 -7.52 4.76
CA ALA A 85 13.16 -8.53 5.80
C ALA A 85 12.78 -9.89 5.25
#